data_393aec05805275d78f75a44ab6e3f206
#
_entry.id   393aec05805275d78f75a44ab6e3f206
#
_cell.length_a   1.000
_cell.length_b   1.000
_cell.length_c   1.000
_cell.angle_alpha   90.00
_cell.angle_beta   90.00
_cell.angle_gamma   90.00
#
_symmetry.space_group_name_H-M   'P 1'
#
loop_
_entity.id
_entity.type
_entity.pdbx_description
1 polymer ?
#
loop_
_entity_poly.entity_id
_entity_poly.type
_entity_poly.pdbx_seq_one_letter_code
_entity_poly.pdbx_strand_id
1 'polypeptide(L)'
;AEIVQEAIEHDGFGFVNVFSPCVTFNDVDTYDYFRDSLVDVEDTDHDRTDYDAAKDLILDMDKEYQGVLYQNERADSYEQAHGLSENMAEIPDGAPEGAMDLVREFY
;
A
#
# COMPACT_ATOMS: atom_id res chain seq x y z
N ALA A 1 -7.74 -10.78 -2.63
CA ALA A 1 -6.43 -11.43 -2.56
C ALA A 1 -5.45 -10.78 -3.54
N GLU A 2 -5.87 -10.46 -4.74
CA GLU A 2 -5.03 -9.89 -5.82
C GLU A 2 -4.44 -8.52 -5.44
N ILE A 3 -5.24 -7.58 -4.96
CA ILE A 3 -4.79 -6.23 -4.55
C ILE A 3 -3.67 -6.30 -3.49
N VAL A 4 -3.79 -7.21 -2.51
CA VAL A 4 -2.76 -7.39 -1.48
C VAL A 4 -1.47 -7.96 -2.09
N GLN A 5 -1.60 -8.86 -3.05
CA GLN A 5 -0.45 -9.43 -3.75
C GLN A 5 0.25 -8.34 -4.58
N GLU A 6 -0.49 -7.53 -5.34
CA GLU A 6 0.07 -6.40 -6.09
C GLU A 6 0.80 -5.41 -5.18
N ALA A 7 0.24 -5.12 -3.99
CA ALA A 7 0.88 -4.23 -3.03
C ALA A 7 2.20 -4.80 -2.45
N ILE A 8 2.30 -6.14 -2.32
CA ILE A 8 3.52 -6.82 -1.87
C ILE A 8 4.58 -6.85 -2.98
N GLU A 9 4.15 -7.04 -4.23
CA GLU A 9 5.04 -7.13 -5.39
C GLU A 9 5.48 -5.76 -5.91
N HIS A 10 4.86 -4.67 -5.42
CA HIS A 10 5.19 -3.31 -5.82
C HIS A 10 6.55 -2.87 -5.25
N ASP A 11 7.41 -2.35 -6.09
CA ASP A 11 8.64 -1.68 -5.66
C ASP A 11 8.29 -0.35 -4.96
N GLY A 12 8.73 -0.21 -3.72
CA GLY A 12 8.46 0.98 -2.92
C GLY A 12 7.46 0.76 -1.78
N PHE A 13 6.79 1.81 -1.37
CA PHE A 13 5.82 1.77 -0.26
C PHE A 13 4.46 1.29 -0.73
N GLY A 14 4.01 0.13 -0.22
CA GLY A 14 2.65 -0.38 -0.43
C GLY A 14 1.74 -0.06 0.76
N PHE A 15 0.55 0.47 0.51
CA PHE A 15 -0.49 0.70 1.50
C PHE A 15 -1.81 0.08 1.07
N VAL A 16 -2.37 -0.78 1.90
CA VAL A 16 -3.67 -1.43 1.66
C VAL A 16 -4.62 -1.08 2.78
N ASN A 17 -5.74 -0.44 2.45
CA ASN A 17 -6.84 -0.20 3.37
C ASN A 17 -7.88 -1.31 3.20
N VAL A 18 -8.26 -1.97 4.29
CA VAL A 18 -9.24 -3.06 4.28
C VAL A 18 -10.47 -2.65 5.08
N PHE A 19 -11.59 -2.47 4.39
CA PHE A 19 -12.87 -2.23 5.06
C PHE A 19 -13.38 -3.51 5.73
N SER A 20 -13.60 -3.42 7.04
CA SER A 20 -14.10 -4.53 7.84
C SER A 20 -15.29 -4.05 8.68
N PRO A 21 -16.52 -4.09 8.15
CA PRO A 21 -17.72 -3.64 8.86
C PRO A 21 -17.92 -4.39 10.17
N CYS A 22 -18.17 -3.67 11.26
CA CYS A 22 -18.53 -4.24 12.55
C CYS A 22 -19.94 -3.83 12.95
N VAL A 23 -20.93 -4.61 12.53
CA VAL A 23 -22.36 -4.30 12.76
C VAL A 23 -22.79 -4.33 14.22
N THR A 24 -21.92 -4.75 15.15
CA THR A 24 -22.19 -4.68 16.58
C THR A 24 -22.03 -3.26 17.15
N PHE A 25 -21.12 -2.48 16.58
CA PHE A 25 -20.77 -1.16 17.08
C PHE A 25 -20.99 -0.02 16.07
N ASN A 26 -21.32 -0.37 14.82
CA ASN A 26 -21.51 0.59 13.74
C ASN A 26 -22.77 0.22 12.93
N ASP A 27 -23.78 1.08 13.03
CA ASP A 27 -25.05 0.92 12.33
C ASP A 27 -25.09 1.68 10.99
N VAL A 28 -24.02 2.43 10.66
CA VAL A 28 -23.92 3.25 9.44
C VAL A 28 -23.13 2.49 8.37
N ASP A 29 -21.88 2.14 8.65
CA ASP A 29 -20.98 1.46 7.68
C ASP A 29 -21.18 -0.05 7.78
N THR A 30 -22.36 -0.49 7.35
CA THR A 30 -22.79 -1.89 7.39
C THR A 30 -22.37 -2.65 6.13
N TYR A 31 -22.55 -3.98 6.12
CA TYR A 31 -22.35 -4.80 4.91
C TYR A 31 -23.25 -4.37 3.75
N ASP A 32 -24.47 -3.93 4.05
CA ASP A 32 -25.40 -3.46 3.03
C ASP A 32 -24.94 -2.12 2.46
N TYR A 33 -24.47 -1.20 3.31
CA TYR A 33 -23.87 0.07 2.88
C TYR A 33 -22.73 -0.17 1.88
N PHE A 34 -21.73 -0.98 2.23
CA PHE A 34 -20.60 -1.25 1.33
C PHE A 34 -21.03 -1.97 0.05
N ARG A 35 -22.03 -2.85 0.11
CA ARG A 35 -22.55 -3.52 -1.09
C ARG A 35 -23.18 -2.55 -2.08
N ASP A 36 -23.84 -1.51 -1.55
CA ASP A 36 -24.59 -0.54 -2.37
C ASP A 36 -23.71 0.63 -2.84
N SER A 37 -22.67 1.01 -2.06
CA SER A 37 -21.80 2.16 -2.33
C SER A 37 -20.49 1.79 -3.03
N LEU A 38 -20.09 0.51 -3.01
CA LEU A 38 -18.79 0.08 -3.51
C LEU A 38 -18.74 0.13 -5.04
N VAL A 39 -17.70 0.78 -5.56
CA VAL A 39 -17.39 0.88 -6.99
C VAL A 39 -16.02 0.26 -7.23
N ASP A 40 -15.93 -0.67 -8.17
CA ASP A 40 -14.65 -1.20 -8.61
C ASP A 40 -14.01 -0.18 -9.56
N VAL A 41 -12.79 0.28 -9.25
CA VAL A 41 -12.09 1.25 -10.10
C VAL A 41 -11.75 0.69 -11.47
N GLU A 42 -11.62 -0.64 -11.59
CA GLU A 42 -11.37 -1.30 -12.87
C GLU A 42 -12.60 -1.26 -13.81
N ASP A 43 -13.80 -1.04 -13.26
CA ASP A 43 -15.03 -0.84 -14.03
C ASP A 43 -15.20 0.64 -14.47
N THR A 44 -14.22 1.50 -14.17
CA THR A 44 -14.23 2.92 -14.51
C THR A 44 -13.09 3.27 -15.49
N ASP A 45 -13.08 4.51 -15.99
CA ASP A 45 -11.98 5.03 -16.82
C ASP A 45 -10.81 5.57 -15.95
N HIS A 46 -10.69 5.14 -14.70
CA HIS A 46 -9.67 5.61 -13.78
C HIS A 46 -8.26 5.19 -14.22
N ASP A 47 -7.36 6.16 -14.30
CA ASP A 47 -5.93 5.91 -14.51
C ASP A 47 -5.21 5.84 -13.16
N ARG A 48 -4.82 4.65 -12.75
CA ARG A 48 -4.11 4.42 -11.48
C ARG A 48 -2.74 5.08 -11.38
N THR A 49 -2.19 5.60 -12.47
CA THR A 49 -0.94 6.37 -12.45
C THR A 49 -1.15 7.86 -12.23
N ASP A 50 -2.40 8.33 -12.30
CA ASP A 50 -2.77 9.73 -12.05
C ASP A 50 -3.05 9.94 -10.55
N TYR A 51 -2.09 10.60 -9.88
CA TYR A 51 -2.18 10.92 -8.45
C TYR A 51 -3.37 11.84 -8.11
N ASP A 52 -3.65 12.85 -8.93
CA ASP A 52 -4.74 13.78 -8.66
C ASP A 52 -6.11 13.11 -8.87
N ALA A 53 -6.25 12.28 -9.90
CA ALA A 53 -7.45 11.47 -10.11
C ALA A 53 -7.68 10.50 -8.93
N ALA A 54 -6.64 9.82 -8.44
CA ALA A 54 -6.74 8.94 -7.26
C ALA A 54 -7.19 9.70 -6.00
N LYS A 55 -6.66 10.90 -5.80
CA LYS A 55 -7.04 11.76 -4.68
C LYS A 55 -8.50 12.20 -4.75
N ASP A 56 -9.00 12.50 -5.96
CA ASP A 56 -10.40 12.87 -6.16
C ASP A 56 -11.35 11.72 -5.84
N LEU A 57 -10.98 10.46 -6.15
CA LEU A 57 -11.74 9.27 -5.73
C LEU A 57 -11.81 9.13 -4.21
N ILE A 58 -10.69 9.35 -3.50
CA ILE A 58 -10.65 9.25 -2.03
C ILE A 58 -11.47 10.36 -1.36
N LEU A 59 -11.61 11.50 -2.00
CA LEU A 59 -12.39 12.64 -1.48
C LEU A 59 -13.88 12.60 -1.88
N ASP A 60 -14.29 11.66 -2.73
CA ASP A 60 -15.70 11.43 -3.05
C ASP A 60 -16.38 10.82 -1.81
N MET A 61 -17.27 11.59 -1.19
CA MET A 61 -17.98 11.18 0.03
C MET A 61 -19.25 10.36 -0.26
N ASP A 62 -19.60 10.19 -1.51
CA ASP A 62 -20.85 9.50 -1.91
C ASP A 62 -20.60 8.03 -2.29
N LYS A 63 -19.33 7.64 -2.47
CA LYS A 63 -18.95 6.30 -2.94
C LYS A 63 -17.75 5.78 -2.19
N GLU A 64 -17.67 4.46 -2.13
CA GLU A 64 -16.49 3.74 -1.70
C GLU A 64 -15.83 3.06 -2.90
N TYR A 65 -14.54 3.21 -3.06
CA TYR A 65 -13.81 2.64 -4.18
C TYR A 65 -12.95 1.47 -3.75
N GLN A 66 -13.01 0.37 -4.52
CA GLN A 66 -12.10 -0.78 -4.36
C GLN A 66 -11.22 -0.92 -5.61
N GLY A 67 -10.05 -1.48 -5.43
CA GLY A 67 -9.06 -1.69 -6.48
C GLY A 67 -7.77 -0.94 -6.20
N VAL A 68 -6.90 -0.84 -7.19
CA VAL A 68 -5.66 -0.08 -7.09
C VAL A 68 -5.92 1.37 -7.46
N LEU A 69 -6.04 2.22 -6.44
CA LEU A 69 -6.36 3.65 -6.63
C LEU A 69 -5.16 4.44 -7.17
N TYR A 70 -3.94 4.12 -6.72
CA TYR A 70 -2.73 4.78 -7.18
C TYR A 70 -1.53 3.83 -7.20
N GLN A 71 -0.74 3.92 -8.25
CA GLN A 71 0.52 3.20 -8.38
C GLN A 71 1.58 4.11 -9.01
N ASN A 72 2.69 4.32 -8.30
CA ASN A 72 3.86 4.99 -8.85
C ASN A 72 4.81 3.96 -9.49
N GLU A 73 4.77 3.82 -10.80
CA GLU A 73 5.63 2.88 -11.54
C GLU A 73 7.14 3.18 -11.46
N ARG A 74 7.51 4.35 -10.93
CA ARG A 74 8.90 4.79 -10.77
C ARG A 74 9.34 4.83 -9.32
N ALA A 75 8.60 4.17 -8.43
CA ALA A 75 9.01 4.09 -7.03
C ALA A 75 10.24 3.19 -6.93
N ASP A 76 11.23 3.66 -6.19
CA ASP A 76 12.38 2.85 -5.81
C ASP A 76 12.00 1.95 -4.61
N SER A 77 12.51 0.73 -4.56
CA SER A 77 12.43 -0.06 -3.35
C SER A 77 13.20 0.62 -2.21
N TYR A 78 12.94 0.19 -0.97
CA TYR A 78 13.67 0.71 0.19
C TYR A 78 15.18 0.56 0.02
N GLU A 79 15.62 -0.58 -0.46
CA GLU A 79 17.04 -0.89 -0.70
C GLU A 79 17.64 0.03 -1.75
N GLN A 80 16.94 0.24 -2.85
CA GLN A 80 17.38 1.15 -3.94
C GLN A 80 17.47 2.60 -3.44
N ALA A 81 16.45 3.08 -2.72
CA ALA A 81 16.41 4.43 -2.17
C ALA A 81 17.57 4.70 -1.19
N HIS A 82 18.05 3.66 -0.49
CA HIS A 82 19.18 3.73 0.44
C HIS A 82 20.52 3.26 -0.15
N GLY A 83 20.56 2.92 -1.44
CA GLY A 83 21.79 2.48 -2.12
C GLY A 83 22.28 1.12 -1.64
N LEU A 84 21.41 0.28 -1.10
CA LEU A 84 21.73 -1.09 -0.70
C LEU A 84 21.73 -1.99 -1.94
N SER A 85 22.70 -2.89 -2.01
CA SER A 85 22.88 -3.80 -3.16
C SER A 85 22.15 -5.13 -3.02
N GLU A 86 21.62 -5.41 -1.84
CA GLU A 86 20.99 -6.69 -1.49
C GLU A 86 19.70 -6.44 -0.69
N ASN A 87 18.71 -7.30 -0.91
CA ASN A 87 17.47 -7.28 -0.12
C ASN A 87 17.80 -7.65 1.34
N MET A 88 17.41 -6.81 2.26
CA MET A 88 17.66 -7.01 3.70
C MET A 88 17.06 -8.33 4.23
N ALA A 89 15.99 -8.83 3.61
CA ALA A 89 15.39 -10.12 3.98
C ALA A 89 16.20 -11.34 3.52
N GLU A 90 17.09 -11.16 2.56
CA GLU A 90 17.96 -12.23 2.02
C GLU A 90 19.33 -12.29 2.70
N ILE A 91 19.63 -11.33 3.58
CA ILE A 91 20.88 -11.34 4.35
C ILE A 91 20.83 -12.55 5.31
N PRO A 92 21.80 -13.50 5.21
CA PRO A 92 21.85 -14.64 6.12
C PRO A 92 21.93 -14.21 7.58
N ASP A 93 21.42 -15.05 8.48
CA ASP A 93 21.46 -14.83 9.93
C ASP A 93 22.86 -14.36 10.40
N GLY A 94 22.97 -13.08 10.68
CA GLY A 94 24.20 -12.43 11.14
C GLY A 94 24.22 -10.96 10.71
N ALA A 95 24.76 -10.11 11.56
CA ALA A 95 24.95 -8.72 11.19
C ALA A 95 25.95 -8.63 10.02
N PRO A 96 25.69 -7.80 8.99
CA PRO A 96 26.64 -7.59 7.90
C PRO A 96 28.02 -7.21 8.47
N GLU A 97 29.07 -7.60 7.76
CA GLU A 97 30.44 -7.24 8.13
C GLU A 97 30.53 -5.70 8.25
N GLY A 98 30.98 -5.20 9.38
CA GLY A 98 31.02 -3.77 9.67
C GLY A 98 29.81 -3.20 10.42
N ALA A 99 28.70 -3.93 10.59
CA ALA A 99 27.54 -3.43 11.35
C ALA A 99 27.90 -3.11 12.80
N MET A 100 28.82 -3.86 13.41
CA MET A 100 29.36 -3.60 14.75
C MET A 100 30.23 -2.34 14.82
N ASP A 101 30.83 -1.93 13.72
CA ASP A 101 31.61 -0.70 13.67
C ASP A 101 30.70 0.53 13.66
N LEU A 102 29.55 0.46 12.96
CA LEU A 102 28.51 1.48 13.03
C LEU A 102 27.96 1.62 14.47
N VAL A 103 27.71 0.52 15.16
CA VAL A 103 27.24 0.57 16.55
C VAL A 103 28.28 1.24 17.46
N ARG A 104 29.59 1.01 17.23
CA ARG A 104 30.68 1.62 18.03
C ARG A 104 30.87 3.13 17.81
N GLU A 105 30.42 3.65 16.64
CA GLU A 105 30.43 5.10 16.40
C GLU A 105 29.40 5.86 17.25
N PHE A 106 28.39 5.19 17.79
CA PHE A 106 27.31 5.77 18.60
C PHE A 106 27.51 5.57 20.13
N TYR A 107 28.55 4.84 20.52
CA TYR A 107 28.90 4.57 21.91
C TYR A 107 30.39 4.96 22.23
#